data_4f996a5b70b325e2ca2f6f3c1a50b74b
#
_entry.id   4f996a5b70b325e2ca2f6f3c1a50b74b
#
_cell.length_a   1.000
_cell.length_b   1.000
_cell.length_c   1.000
_cell.angle_alpha   90.00
_cell.angle_beta   90.00
_cell.angle_gamma   90.00
#
_symmetry.space_group_name_H-M   'P 1'
#
loop_
_entity.id
_entity.type
_entity.pdbx_description
1 polymer ?
#
loop_
_entity_poly.entity_id
_entity_poly.type
_entity_poly.pdbx_seq_one_letter_code
_entity_poly.pdbx_strand_id
1 'polypeptide(L)'
;GRCDACEGDGVLKVEMHLLPDVYVPCDVCHGKRYNRETLDIRYKGKNIHEVLSMTIEQAHEFFEAVPVVKRKLKTLLDVGLGYVQLGQSATTLSGGEAQRVKLSLELSKRDTGRTLYILDEPTTGLHFHDIELLLTVIQTLKKQGNTIVIIEHNLDVIKTADWVIDLGPKGGAGGGLIIATGTPEEVANNEASFTGHYLAPLLTRKTAITKKRSEEHTSELQSHLNLVCRL
;
A
#
# COMPACT_ATOMS: atom_id res chain seq x y z
N GLY A 1 -13.00 -7.32 29.62
CA GLY A 1 -12.13 -8.31 29.03
C GLY A 1 -10.72 -7.85 28.71
N ARG A 2 -10.44 -6.53 28.62
CA ARG A 2 -9.08 -5.99 28.46
C ARG A 2 -8.29 -6.11 29.76
N CYS A 3 -6.97 -6.12 29.66
CA CYS A 3 -6.10 -5.95 30.82
C CYS A 3 -6.27 -4.52 31.36
N ASP A 4 -6.61 -4.38 32.63
CA ASP A 4 -6.86 -3.06 33.24
C ASP A 4 -5.58 -2.23 33.40
N ALA A 5 -4.42 -2.89 33.56
CA ALA A 5 -3.14 -2.19 33.73
C ALA A 5 -2.62 -1.51 32.46
N CYS A 6 -2.87 -2.09 31.28
CA CYS A 6 -2.43 -1.53 29.98
C CYS A 6 -3.60 -1.18 29.05
N GLU A 7 -4.83 -1.21 29.55
CA GLU A 7 -6.05 -0.90 28.80
C GLU A 7 -6.22 -1.68 27.49
N GLY A 8 -5.49 -2.79 27.34
CA GLY A 8 -5.50 -3.65 26.17
C GLY A 8 -4.36 -3.38 25.17
N ASP A 9 -3.43 -2.49 25.46
CA ASP A 9 -2.30 -2.20 24.57
C ASP A 9 -1.20 -3.29 24.60
N GLY A 10 -1.16 -4.06 25.72
CA GLY A 10 -0.14 -5.09 25.93
C GLY A 10 1.22 -4.53 26.34
N VAL A 11 1.41 -3.22 26.24
CA VAL A 11 2.62 -2.49 26.62
C VAL A 11 2.26 -1.31 27.51
N LEU A 12 3.22 -0.86 28.30
CA LEU A 12 3.14 0.35 29.09
C LEU A 12 4.10 1.39 28.49
N LYS A 13 3.62 2.61 28.33
CA LYS A 13 4.43 3.73 27.86
C LYS A 13 5.19 4.31 29.07
N VAL A 14 6.51 4.35 28.97
CA VAL A 14 7.39 5.04 29.92
C VAL A 14 7.86 6.33 29.29
N GLU A 15 7.36 7.45 29.80
CA GLU A 15 7.73 8.78 29.32
C GLU A 15 9.12 9.18 29.85
N MET A 16 10.00 9.58 28.95
CA MET A 16 11.35 10.03 29.24
C MET A 16 11.49 11.49 28.83
N HIS A 17 11.71 12.40 29.79
CA HIS A 17 11.68 13.85 29.55
C HIS A 17 12.65 14.39 28.47
N LEU A 18 13.73 13.66 28.15
CA LEU A 18 14.77 14.10 27.18
C LEU A 18 15.08 13.05 26.10
N LEU A 19 14.41 11.90 26.15
CA LEU A 19 14.60 10.79 25.21
C LEU A 19 13.25 10.37 24.62
N PRO A 20 13.23 9.67 23.48
CA PRO A 20 11.99 9.08 22.95
C PRO A 20 11.33 8.16 23.99
N ASP A 21 10.01 8.18 24.03
CA ASP A 21 9.23 7.30 24.90
C ASP A 21 9.58 5.84 24.67
N VAL A 22 9.71 5.07 25.76
CA VAL A 22 9.99 3.63 25.70
C VAL A 22 8.72 2.85 26.02
N TYR A 23 8.45 1.83 25.21
CA TYR A 23 7.32 0.93 25.42
C TYR A 23 7.83 -0.40 25.98
N VAL A 24 7.38 -0.75 27.18
CA VAL A 24 7.73 -2.01 27.86
C VAL A 24 6.53 -2.95 27.92
N PRO A 25 6.72 -4.27 27.81
CA PRO A 25 5.63 -5.22 27.98
C PRO A 25 4.91 -5.02 29.33
N CYS A 26 3.59 -5.11 29.33
CA CYS A 26 2.81 -5.00 30.56
C CYS A 26 3.06 -6.19 31.48
N ASP A 27 3.48 -5.94 32.73
CA ASP A 27 3.81 -6.97 33.71
C ASP A 27 2.59 -7.82 34.13
N VAL A 28 1.37 -7.27 34.02
CA VAL A 28 0.14 -7.97 34.38
C VAL A 28 -0.32 -8.97 33.32
N CYS A 29 -0.39 -8.54 32.07
CA CYS A 29 -0.86 -9.42 30.97
C CYS A 29 0.28 -10.04 30.14
N HIS A 30 1.52 -9.66 30.40
CA HIS A 30 2.71 -10.13 29.66
C HIS A 30 2.55 -9.99 28.12
N GLY A 31 2.04 -8.84 27.68
CA GLY A 31 1.80 -8.55 26.27
C GLY A 31 0.52 -9.17 25.69
N LYS A 32 -0.24 -9.96 26.43
CA LYS A 32 -1.43 -10.66 25.93
C LYS A 32 -2.66 -9.76 25.76
N ARG A 33 -2.67 -8.53 26.27
CA ARG A 33 -3.70 -7.51 26.10
C ARG A 33 -5.03 -7.76 26.82
N TYR A 34 -5.34 -8.99 27.19
CA TYR A 34 -6.62 -9.41 27.76
C TYR A 34 -6.44 -10.05 29.12
N ASN A 35 -7.51 -10.05 29.92
CA ASN A 35 -7.56 -10.76 31.18
C ASN A 35 -7.68 -12.28 30.96
N ARG A 36 -7.46 -13.05 32.04
CA ARG A 36 -7.44 -14.50 32.00
C ARG A 36 -8.77 -15.10 31.52
N GLU A 37 -9.89 -14.57 32.00
CA GLU A 37 -11.23 -15.05 31.64
C GLU A 37 -11.49 -14.93 30.13
N THR A 38 -11.08 -13.82 29.51
CA THR A 38 -11.18 -13.63 28.05
C THR A 38 -10.24 -14.56 27.29
N LEU A 39 -9.04 -14.82 27.82
CA LEU A 39 -8.08 -15.73 27.19
C LEU A 39 -8.48 -17.19 27.26
N ASP A 40 -9.38 -17.58 28.19
CA ASP A 40 -9.93 -18.94 28.29
C ASP A 40 -10.94 -19.24 27.16
N ILE A 41 -11.54 -18.19 26.54
CA ILE A 41 -12.47 -18.34 25.42
C ILE A 41 -11.69 -18.69 24.14
N ARG A 42 -12.12 -19.74 23.45
CA ARG A 42 -11.45 -20.24 22.24
C ARG A 42 -12.40 -20.37 21.06
N TYR A 43 -11.92 -19.98 19.88
CA TYR A 43 -12.55 -20.23 18.59
C TYR A 43 -11.59 -21.06 17.74
N LYS A 44 -12.02 -22.21 17.24
CA LYS A 44 -11.16 -23.17 16.52
C LYS A 44 -9.83 -23.47 17.26
N GLY A 45 -9.90 -23.61 18.58
CA GLY A 45 -8.76 -23.92 19.45
C GLY A 45 -7.85 -22.76 19.80
N LYS A 46 -8.06 -21.55 19.26
CA LYS A 46 -7.24 -20.37 19.52
C LYS A 46 -8.00 -19.30 20.31
N ASN A 47 -7.30 -18.67 21.25
CA ASN A 47 -7.81 -17.52 21.98
C ASN A 47 -7.54 -16.21 21.21
N ILE A 48 -8.09 -15.09 21.71
CA ILE A 48 -7.97 -13.79 21.02
C ILE A 48 -6.52 -13.31 20.90
N HIS A 49 -5.65 -13.58 21.85
CA HIS A 49 -4.23 -13.22 21.76
C HIS A 49 -3.54 -14.02 20.65
N GLU A 50 -3.79 -15.32 20.58
CA GLU A 50 -3.24 -16.21 19.52
C GLU A 50 -3.74 -15.79 18.14
N VAL A 51 -5.00 -15.34 18.03
CA VAL A 51 -5.56 -14.81 16.79
C VAL A 51 -4.91 -13.48 16.41
N LEU A 52 -4.72 -12.56 17.35
CA LEU A 52 -4.04 -11.29 17.09
C LEU A 52 -2.56 -11.44 16.73
N SER A 53 -1.93 -12.54 17.14
CA SER A 53 -0.55 -12.87 16.79
C SER A 53 -0.41 -13.50 15.39
N MET A 54 -1.52 -13.85 14.73
CA MET A 54 -1.49 -14.34 13.35
C MET A 54 -1.13 -13.23 12.38
N THR A 55 -0.45 -13.58 11.30
CA THR A 55 -0.35 -12.72 10.13
C THR A 55 -1.71 -12.60 9.45
N ILE A 56 -1.90 -11.56 8.63
CA ILE A 56 -3.13 -11.36 7.85
C ILE A 56 -3.40 -12.58 6.95
N GLU A 57 -2.34 -13.17 6.35
CA GLU A 57 -2.45 -14.37 5.54
C GLU A 57 -2.98 -15.56 6.34
N GLN A 58 -2.38 -15.87 7.49
CA GLN A 58 -2.82 -16.93 8.39
C GLN A 58 -4.25 -16.70 8.89
N ALA A 59 -4.58 -15.45 9.22
CA ALA A 59 -5.92 -15.10 9.67
C ALA A 59 -6.97 -15.24 8.55
N HIS A 60 -6.62 -14.93 7.31
CA HIS A 60 -7.50 -15.11 6.15
C HIS A 60 -7.91 -16.58 5.97
N GLU A 61 -6.97 -17.52 6.13
CA GLU A 61 -7.26 -18.94 6.11
C GLU A 61 -8.06 -19.38 7.34
N PHE A 62 -7.66 -18.93 8.53
CA PHE A 62 -8.33 -19.26 9.79
C PHE A 62 -9.80 -18.86 9.81
N PHE A 63 -10.13 -17.67 9.27
CA PHE A 63 -11.50 -17.14 9.18
C PHE A 63 -12.22 -17.51 7.88
N GLU A 64 -11.83 -18.58 7.21
CA GLU A 64 -12.46 -19.01 5.96
C GLU A 64 -13.98 -19.15 6.06
N ALA A 65 -14.48 -19.68 7.19
CA ALA A 65 -15.90 -19.86 7.45
C ALA A 65 -16.65 -18.57 7.87
N VAL A 66 -15.95 -17.42 7.96
CA VAL A 66 -16.53 -16.14 8.37
C VAL A 66 -16.40 -15.11 7.24
N PRO A 67 -17.37 -15.07 6.28
CA PRO A 67 -17.23 -14.31 5.03
C PRO A 67 -16.94 -12.82 5.22
N VAL A 68 -17.53 -12.20 6.26
CA VAL A 68 -17.36 -10.77 6.56
C VAL A 68 -15.92 -10.45 6.95
N VAL A 69 -15.29 -11.30 7.78
CA VAL A 69 -13.90 -11.14 8.21
C VAL A 69 -12.97 -11.48 7.04
N LYS A 70 -13.21 -12.62 6.37
CA LYS A 70 -12.43 -13.10 5.23
C LYS A 70 -12.31 -12.01 4.15
N ARG A 71 -13.44 -11.35 3.81
CA ARG A 71 -13.43 -10.27 2.80
C ARG A 71 -12.55 -9.10 3.19
N LYS A 72 -12.57 -8.67 4.46
CA LYS A 72 -11.71 -7.57 4.96
C LYS A 72 -10.24 -7.95 4.96
N LEU A 73 -9.93 -9.19 5.36
CA LEU A 73 -8.56 -9.70 5.30
C LEU A 73 -8.06 -9.82 3.86
N LYS A 74 -8.94 -10.20 2.93
CA LYS A 74 -8.61 -10.25 1.50
C LYS A 74 -8.17 -8.89 0.96
N THR A 75 -8.85 -7.79 1.32
CA THR A 75 -8.42 -6.45 0.87
C THR A 75 -7.04 -6.06 1.42
N LEU A 76 -6.67 -6.52 2.61
CA LEU A 76 -5.32 -6.32 3.17
C LEU A 76 -4.27 -7.17 2.43
N LEU A 77 -4.60 -8.40 2.03
CA LEU A 77 -3.74 -9.22 1.19
C LEU A 77 -3.52 -8.59 -0.18
N ASP A 78 -4.57 -8.06 -0.78
CA ASP A 78 -4.53 -7.44 -2.11
C ASP A 78 -3.60 -6.21 -2.18
N VAL A 79 -3.39 -5.53 -1.05
CA VAL A 79 -2.41 -4.43 -0.92
C VAL A 79 -1.02 -4.88 -0.43
N GLY A 80 -0.74 -6.20 -0.39
CA GLY A 80 0.58 -6.73 -0.02
C GLY A 80 0.90 -6.67 1.48
N LEU A 81 -0.11 -6.69 2.37
CA LEU A 81 0.08 -6.66 3.83
C LEU A 81 -0.04 -8.05 4.48
N GLY A 82 0.10 -9.13 3.71
CA GLY A 82 -0.09 -10.50 4.20
C GLY A 82 0.79 -10.88 5.41
N TYR A 83 1.99 -10.35 5.48
CA TYR A 83 2.97 -10.60 6.54
C TYR A 83 2.72 -9.84 7.84
N VAL A 84 1.90 -8.78 7.82
CA VAL A 84 1.61 -7.95 8.99
C VAL A 84 0.73 -8.72 9.97
N GLN A 85 1.00 -8.63 11.27
CA GLN A 85 0.17 -9.27 12.29
C GLN A 85 -1.12 -8.48 12.53
N LEU A 86 -2.23 -9.19 12.77
CA LEU A 86 -3.53 -8.56 13.09
C LEU A 86 -3.46 -7.62 14.29
N GLY A 87 -2.68 -8.00 15.30
CA GLY A 87 -2.50 -7.22 16.52
C GLY A 87 -1.33 -6.25 16.49
N GLN A 88 -0.71 -6.02 15.34
CA GLN A 88 0.42 -5.08 15.25
C GLN A 88 -0.01 -3.66 15.61
N SER A 89 0.79 -2.99 16.44
CA SER A 89 0.52 -1.59 16.80
C SER A 89 0.71 -0.68 15.59
N ALA A 90 -0.17 0.30 15.42
CA ALA A 90 -0.05 1.29 14.35
C ALA A 90 1.26 2.07 14.40
N THR A 91 1.84 2.25 15.59
CA THR A 91 3.13 2.94 15.80
C THR A 91 4.34 2.15 15.29
N THR A 92 4.18 0.84 15.05
CA THR A 92 5.25 -0.02 14.53
C THR A 92 5.16 -0.24 13.02
N LEU A 93 4.11 0.28 12.38
CA LEU A 93 3.97 0.25 10.93
C LEU A 93 4.86 1.31 10.29
N SER A 94 5.51 0.96 9.21
CA SER A 94 6.16 1.93 8.33
C SER A 94 5.13 2.87 7.69
N GLY A 95 5.57 4.04 7.20
CA GLY A 95 4.70 4.99 6.50
C GLY A 95 3.94 4.34 5.33
N GLY A 96 4.64 3.55 4.52
CA GLY A 96 4.04 2.82 3.40
C GLY A 96 3.02 1.76 3.83
N GLU A 97 3.29 1.01 4.92
CA GLU A 97 2.33 0.04 5.47
C GLU A 97 1.06 0.74 5.99
N ALA A 98 1.21 1.83 6.74
CA ALA A 98 0.10 2.61 7.25
C ALA A 98 -0.77 3.18 6.11
N GLN A 99 -0.14 3.62 5.02
CA GLN A 99 -0.83 4.11 3.82
C GLN A 99 -1.60 2.99 3.13
N ARG A 100 -1.01 1.79 3.00
CA ARG A 100 -1.68 0.62 2.40
C ARG A 100 -2.84 0.11 3.26
N VAL A 101 -2.74 0.20 4.60
CA VAL A 101 -3.89 -0.09 5.49
C VAL A 101 -5.05 0.87 5.19
N LYS A 102 -4.79 2.17 5.02
CA LYS A 102 -5.82 3.14 4.62
C LYS A 102 -6.40 2.81 3.24
N LEU A 103 -5.55 2.47 2.28
CA LEU A 103 -5.98 2.08 0.94
C LEU A 103 -6.87 0.83 0.96
N SER A 104 -6.54 -0.19 1.75
CA SER A 104 -7.36 -1.39 1.91
C SER A 104 -8.74 -1.08 2.51
N LEU A 105 -8.81 -0.10 3.42
CA LEU A 105 -10.07 0.36 3.96
C LEU A 105 -10.95 1.00 2.88
N GLU A 106 -10.37 1.82 2.01
CA GLU A 106 -11.10 2.43 0.88
C GLU A 106 -11.61 1.35 -0.10
N LEU A 107 -10.79 0.35 -0.43
CA LEU A 107 -11.18 -0.80 -1.25
C LEU A 107 -12.33 -1.61 -0.64
N SER A 108 -12.44 -1.64 0.68
CA SER A 108 -13.50 -2.37 1.38
C SER A 108 -14.85 -1.64 1.36
N LYS A 109 -14.86 -0.34 1.03
CA LYS A 109 -16.08 0.47 0.92
C LYS A 109 -16.82 0.18 -0.38
N ARG A 110 -18.11 0.53 -0.40
CA ARG A 110 -18.87 0.51 -1.64
C ARG A 110 -18.44 1.69 -2.51
N ASP A 111 -17.89 1.38 -3.67
CA ASP A 111 -17.40 2.39 -4.59
C ASP A 111 -18.54 3.17 -5.25
N THR A 112 -18.35 4.47 -5.41
CA THR A 112 -19.28 5.37 -6.10
C THR A 112 -18.81 5.74 -7.51
N GLY A 113 -17.56 5.39 -7.87
CA GLY A 113 -16.94 5.76 -9.15
C GLY A 113 -16.68 7.25 -9.32
N ARG A 114 -16.67 8.03 -8.23
CA ARG A 114 -16.49 9.50 -8.25
C ARG A 114 -15.54 9.98 -7.16
N THR A 115 -14.58 9.17 -6.78
CA THR A 115 -13.61 9.50 -5.72
C THR A 115 -12.30 9.95 -6.35
N LEU A 116 -11.71 11.01 -5.79
CA LEU A 116 -10.33 11.42 -6.07
C LEU A 116 -9.43 10.83 -4.97
N TYR A 117 -8.50 9.98 -5.36
CA TYR A 117 -7.45 9.44 -4.50
C TYR A 117 -6.16 10.21 -4.74
N ILE A 118 -5.54 10.72 -3.68
CA ILE A 118 -4.22 11.34 -3.73
C ILE A 118 -3.29 10.48 -2.89
N LEU A 119 -2.30 9.86 -3.54
CA LEU A 119 -1.31 8.97 -2.94
C LEU A 119 0.05 9.65 -2.99
N ASP A 120 0.69 9.78 -1.84
CA ASP A 120 2.01 10.39 -1.69
C ASP A 120 3.03 9.29 -1.41
N GLU A 121 3.96 9.08 -2.35
CA GLU A 121 5.02 8.07 -2.34
C GLU A 121 4.55 6.67 -1.87
N PRO A 122 3.47 6.10 -2.45
CA PRO A 122 2.90 4.85 -1.96
C PRO A 122 3.82 3.63 -2.12
N THR A 123 4.91 3.75 -2.89
CA THR A 123 5.89 2.67 -3.07
C THR A 123 7.04 2.70 -2.07
N THR A 124 7.10 3.71 -1.19
CA THR A 124 8.19 3.83 -0.21
C THR A 124 8.30 2.60 0.68
N GLY A 125 9.49 1.98 0.70
CA GLY A 125 9.78 0.79 1.49
C GLY A 125 9.16 -0.51 0.95
N LEU A 126 8.65 -0.52 -0.29
CA LEU A 126 8.10 -1.70 -0.94
C LEU A 126 9.15 -2.49 -1.72
N HIS A 127 9.02 -3.83 -1.68
CA HIS A 127 9.70 -4.71 -2.61
C HIS A 127 9.01 -4.70 -3.98
N PHE A 128 9.71 -5.09 -5.05
CA PHE A 128 9.16 -5.08 -6.42
C PHE A 128 7.84 -5.82 -6.56
N HIS A 129 7.69 -6.97 -5.89
CA HIS A 129 6.44 -7.73 -5.90
C HIS A 129 5.27 -6.96 -5.26
N ASP A 130 5.54 -6.24 -4.17
CA ASP A 130 4.51 -5.44 -3.49
C ASP A 130 4.06 -4.24 -4.34
N ILE A 131 4.98 -3.67 -5.13
CA ILE A 131 4.67 -2.61 -6.09
C ILE A 131 3.70 -3.13 -7.17
N GLU A 132 3.90 -4.34 -7.66
CA GLU A 132 3.00 -4.99 -8.64
C GLU A 132 1.59 -5.18 -8.05
N LEU A 133 1.50 -5.66 -6.81
CA LEU A 133 0.22 -5.78 -6.09
C LEU A 133 -0.45 -4.42 -5.92
N LEU A 134 0.29 -3.40 -5.49
CA LEU A 134 -0.21 -2.04 -5.34
C LEU A 134 -0.75 -1.49 -6.68
N LEU A 135 0.00 -1.66 -7.77
CA LEU A 135 -0.44 -1.24 -9.10
C LEU A 135 -1.73 -1.95 -9.52
N THR A 136 -1.88 -3.24 -9.22
CA THR A 136 -3.11 -4.00 -9.50
C THR A 136 -4.30 -3.41 -8.77
N VAL A 137 -4.11 -2.99 -7.52
CA VAL A 137 -5.14 -2.33 -6.71
C VAL A 137 -5.51 -0.97 -7.29
N ILE A 138 -4.51 -0.15 -7.62
CA ILE A 138 -4.70 1.18 -8.24
C ILE A 138 -5.49 1.04 -9.55
N GLN A 139 -5.14 0.07 -10.38
CA GLN A 139 -5.86 -0.26 -11.62
C GLN A 139 -7.32 -0.64 -11.36
N THR A 140 -7.57 -1.39 -10.29
CA THR A 140 -8.94 -1.80 -9.91
C THR A 140 -9.77 -0.58 -9.52
N LEU A 141 -9.25 0.29 -8.66
CA LEU A 141 -9.92 1.54 -8.28
C LEU A 141 -10.24 2.42 -9.47
N LYS A 142 -9.32 2.51 -10.42
CA LYS A 142 -9.53 3.27 -11.64
C LYS A 142 -10.63 2.66 -12.52
N LYS A 143 -10.61 1.34 -12.75
CA LYS A 143 -11.67 0.65 -13.54
C LYS A 143 -13.07 0.88 -12.96
N GLN A 144 -13.17 1.20 -11.68
CA GLN A 144 -14.41 1.58 -11.01
C GLN A 144 -14.83 3.03 -11.32
N GLY A 145 -14.06 3.79 -12.08
CA GLY A 145 -14.39 5.17 -12.51
C GLY A 145 -13.74 6.27 -11.65
N ASN A 146 -12.88 5.92 -10.72
CA ASN A 146 -12.22 6.89 -9.84
C ASN A 146 -11.05 7.59 -10.54
N THR A 147 -10.71 8.78 -10.03
CA THR A 147 -9.51 9.53 -10.43
C THR A 147 -8.42 9.32 -9.40
N ILE A 148 -7.19 9.03 -9.86
CA ILE A 148 -6.07 8.75 -8.97
C ILE A 148 -4.90 9.68 -9.34
N VAL A 149 -4.43 10.42 -8.35
CA VAL A 149 -3.22 11.25 -8.43
C VAL A 149 -2.17 10.60 -7.56
N ILE A 150 -1.00 10.30 -8.13
CA ILE A 150 0.12 9.70 -7.40
C ILE A 150 1.31 10.62 -7.49
N ILE A 151 1.90 10.94 -6.34
CA ILE A 151 3.19 11.61 -6.24
C ILE A 151 4.22 10.50 -6.12
N GLU A 152 5.09 10.34 -7.12
CA GLU A 152 6.02 9.22 -7.18
C GLU A 152 7.29 9.56 -7.96
N HIS A 153 8.37 8.87 -7.60
CA HIS A 153 9.64 8.89 -8.31
C HIS A 153 10.03 7.49 -8.82
N ASN A 154 9.24 6.47 -8.52
CA ASN A 154 9.45 5.11 -8.99
C ASN A 154 9.05 4.97 -10.47
N LEU A 155 10.01 4.68 -11.32
CA LEU A 155 9.80 4.58 -12.78
C LEU A 155 8.85 3.44 -13.16
N ASP A 156 8.75 2.37 -12.35
CA ASP A 156 7.82 1.27 -12.60
C ASP A 156 6.36 1.70 -12.43
N VAL A 157 6.11 2.68 -11.56
CA VAL A 157 4.79 3.32 -11.42
C VAL A 157 4.57 4.32 -12.55
N ILE A 158 5.54 5.22 -12.79
CA ILE A 158 5.43 6.31 -13.76
C ILE A 158 5.14 5.76 -15.18
N LYS A 159 5.81 4.67 -15.58
CA LYS A 159 5.58 4.05 -16.92
C LYS A 159 4.18 3.46 -17.08
N THR A 160 3.40 3.30 -16.00
CA THR A 160 2.02 2.78 -16.04
C THR A 160 0.97 3.88 -16.00
N ALA A 161 1.41 5.14 -15.88
CA ALA A 161 0.53 6.30 -15.85
C ALA A 161 -0.14 6.55 -17.21
N ASP A 162 -1.36 7.11 -17.19
CA ASP A 162 -1.98 7.64 -18.42
C ASP A 162 -1.44 9.02 -18.74
N TRP A 163 -1.12 9.77 -17.70
CA TRP A 163 -0.66 11.14 -17.80
C TRP A 163 0.38 11.43 -16.73
N VAL A 164 1.46 12.05 -17.12
CA VAL A 164 2.57 12.46 -16.25
C VAL A 164 2.66 13.98 -16.26
N ILE A 165 2.88 14.56 -15.08
CA ILE A 165 3.27 15.95 -14.91
C ILE A 165 4.64 15.94 -14.26
N ASP A 166 5.67 16.28 -15.03
CA ASP A 166 7.04 16.33 -14.55
C ASP A 166 7.38 17.73 -14.05
N LEU A 167 7.86 17.81 -12.82
CA LEU A 167 8.21 19.05 -12.14
C LEU A 167 9.71 19.14 -11.91
N GLY A 168 10.31 20.28 -12.23
CA GLY A 168 11.73 20.47 -12.05
C GLY A 168 12.13 21.94 -12.30
N PRO A 169 13.37 22.20 -12.84
CA PRO A 169 14.49 21.25 -13.02
C PRO A 169 15.24 20.96 -11.72
N LYS A 170 15.05 21.77 -10.67
CA LYS A 170 15.77 21.67 -9.38
C LYS A 170 14.76 21.58 -8.24
N GLY A 171 15.25 21.24 -7.05
CA GLY A 171 14.47 21.34 -5.81
C GLY A 171 14.48 22.75 -5.20
N GLY A 172 13.60 23.00 -4.23
CA GLY A 172 13.53 24.27 -3.48
C GLY A 172 13.15 25.46 -4.33
N ALA A 173 13.77 26.64 -4.09
CA ALA A 173 13.43 27.89 -4.75
C ALA A 173 13.66 27.90 -6.28
N GLY A 174 14.45 27.00 -6.81
CA GLY A 174 14.70 26.86 -8.27
C GLY A 174 13.86 25.76 -8.93
N GLY A 175 12.91 25.16 -8.22
CA GLY A 175 12.11 24.03 -8.67
C GLY A 175 10.61 24.36 -8.77
N GLY A 176 9.82 23.32 -8.96
CA GLY A 176 8.36 23.42 -8.97
C GLY A 176 7.78 23.96 -10.29
N LEU A 177 8.59 24.09 -11.33
CA LEU A 177 8.10 24.42 -12.67
C LEU A 177 7.66 23.15 -13.39
N ILE A 178 6.61 23.24 -14.19
CA ILE A 178 6.22 22.14 -15.09
C ILE A 178 7.23 22.09 -16.24
N ILE A 179 7.96 20.99 -16.33
CA ILE A 179 8.97 20.76 -17.38
C ILE A 179 8.36 20.00 -18.56
N ALA A 180 7.54 19.00 -18.27
CA ALA A 180 6.86 18.21 -19.26
C ALA A 180 5.49 17.76 -18.76
N THR A 181 4.55 17.60 -19.67
CA THR A 181 3.24 16.98 -19.42
C THR A 181 2.89 16.11 -20.62
N GLY A 182 2.27 14.96 -20.38
CA GLY A 182 1.84 14.06 -21.44
C GLY A 182 1.80 12.62 -20.99
N THR A 183 1.64 11.73 -21.96
CA THR A 183 1.82 10.29 -21.73
C THR A 183 3.27 9.99 -21.34
N PRO A 184 3.54 8.83 -20.71
CA PRO A 184 4.92 8.42 -20.40
C PRO A 184 5.84 8.47 -21.63
N GLU A 185 5.33 8.09 -22.80
CA GLU A 185 6.06 8.13 -24.08
C GLU A 185 6.37 9.55 -24.55
N GLU A 186 5.43 10.49 -24.39
CA GLU A 186 5.63 11.90 -24.73
C GLU A 186 6.65 12.54 -23.81
N VAL A 187 6.57 12.26 -22.50
CA VAL A 187 7.55 12.75 -21.51
C VAL A 187 8.93 12.13 -21.76
N ALA A 188 9.01 10.86 -22.13
CA ALA A 188 10.27 10.18 -22.47
C ALA A 188 10.97 10.79 -23.70
N ASN A 189 10.24 11.43 -24.61
CA ASN A 189 10.77 12.11 -25.80
C ASN A 189 11.12 13.58 -25.54
N ASN A 190 10.85 14.11 -24.34
CA ASN A 190 11.17 15.49 -24.00
C ASN A 190 12.59 15.61 -23.46
N GLU A 191 13.49 16.23 -24.19
CA GLU A 191 14.91 16.41 -23.83
C GLU A 191 15.11 17.22 -22.53
N ALA A 192 14.16 18.09 -22.16
CA ALA A 192 14.22 18.86 -20.92
C ALA A 192 13.82 18.05 -19.67
N SER A 193 13.20 16.90 -19.84
CA SER A 193 12.73 16.05 -18.75
C SER A 193 13.78 15.05 -18.29
N PHE A 194 14.28 15.21 -17.07
CA PHE A 194 15.17 14.21 -16.47
C PHE A 194 14.42 12.88 -16.26
N THR A 195 13.16 12.93 -15.81
CA THR A 195 12.29 11.76 -15.69
C THR A 195 12.16 11.03 -17.03
N GLY A 196 11.93 11.80 -18.11
CA GLY A 196 11.83 11.27 -19.46
C GLY A 196 13.09 10.54 -19.91
N HIS A 197 14.27 11.10 -19.61
CA HIS A 197 15.54 10.48 -19.94
C HIS A 197 15.72 9.07 -19.32
N TYR A 198 15.32 8.91 -18.03
CA TYR A 198 15.38 7.60 -17.36
C TYR A 198 14.24 6.67 -17.74
N LEU A 199 13.10 7.21 -18.19
CA LEU A 199 11.92 6.44 -18.58
C LEU A 199 12.09 5.82 -19.99
N ALA A 200 12.72 6.52 -20.92
CA ALA A 200 12.89 6.09 -22.32
C ALA A 200 13.46 4.67 -22.48
N PRO A 201 14.54 4.25 -21.77
CA PRO A 201 15.07 2.89 -21.89
C PRO A 201 14.09 1.82 -21.38
N LEU A 202 13.23 2.14 -20.43
CA LEU A 202 12.27 1.19 -19.84
C LEU A 202 11.07 0.95 -20.77
N LEU A 203 10.65 1.97 -21.50
CA LEU A 203 9.58 1.86 -22.49
C LEU A 203 10.03 1.09 -23.74
N THR A 204 11.26 1.33 -24.22
CA THR A 204 11.83 0.61 -25.37
C THR A 204 12.03 -0.89 -25.13
N ARG A 205 12.39 -1.31 -23.92
CA ARG A 205 12.51 -2.74 -23.55
C ARG A 205 11.17 -3.49 -23.69
N LYS A 206 10.04 -2.87 -23.38
CA LYS A 206 8.71 -3.46 -23.55
C LYS A 206 8.40 -3.76 -25.02
N THR A 207 8.77 -2.87 -25.93
CA THR A 207 8.55 -3.04 -27.37
C THR A 207 9.33 -4.22 -27.96
N ALA A 208 10.53 -4.47 -27.47
CA ALA A 208 11.37 -5.59 -27.91
C ALA A 208 10.85 -6.96 -27.45
N ILE A 209 10.30 -7.03 -26.23
CA ILE A 209 9.71 -8.26 -25.68
C ILE A 209 8.34 -8.55 -26.32
N THR A 210 7.56 -7.52 -26.63
CA THR A 210 6.26 -7.66 -27.29
C THR A 210 6.43 -8.13 -28.75
N LYS A 211 7.46 -7.66 -29.46
CA LYS A 211 7.77 -8.15 -30.82
C LYS A 211 8.19 -9.62 -30.86
N LYS A 212 8.76 -10.17 -29.79
CA LYS A 212 9.13 -11.59 -29.69
C LYS A 212 7.96 -12.50 -29.24
N ARG A 213 6.89 -11.92 -28.66
CA ARG A 213 5.68 -12.63 -28.19
C ARG A 213 4.46 -12.45 -29.09
N SER A 214 4.50 -11.57 -30.09
CA SER A 214 3.37 -11.27 -30.96
C SER A 214 3.21 -12.23 -32.14
N GLU A 215 3.89 -13.37 -32.16
CA GLU A 215 3.52 -14.48 -33.05
C GLU A 215 2.49 -15.45 -32.42
N GLU A 216 2.15 -15.30 -31.13
CA GLU A 216 1.05 -16.05 -30.52
C GLU A 216 0.27 -15.15 -29.55
N HIS A 217 -1.02 -14.96 -29.86
CA HIS A 217 -2.08 -14.30 -29.11
C HIS A 217 -2.16 -12.77 -29.12
N THR A 218 -2.93 -12.30 -30.08
CA THR A 218 -3.68 -11.03 -30.05
C THR A 218 -4.80 -11.09 -29.04
N SER A 219 -4.93 -10.01 -28.29
CA SER A 219 -6.12 -9.29 -27.83
C SER A 219 -6.15 -8.93 -26.35
N GLU A 220 -6.51 -7.67 -26.15
CA GLU A 220 -7.10 -7.05 -24.98
C GLU A 220 -6.24 -6.84 -23.73
N LEU A 221 -5.63 -5.64 -23.66
CA LEU A 221 -5.54 -4.82 -22.44
C LEU A 221 -5.07 -3.40 -22.80
N GLN A 222 -5.90 -2.66 -23.51
CA GLN A 222 -5.84 -1.21 -23.57
C GLN A 222 -7.08 -0.65 -22.88
N SER A 223 -6.94 -0.07 -21.69
CA SER A 223 -7.90 0.86 -21.13
C SER A 223 -7.27 1.68 -20.00
N HIS A 224 -7.10 2.88 -20.31
CA HIS A 224 -7.07 4.17 -19.62
C HIS A 224 -6.81 4.21 -18.11
N LEU A 225 -5.64 4.72 -17.69
CA LEU A 225 -5.25 5.18 -16.36
C LEU A 225 -5.13 6.72 -16.36
N ASN A 226 -5.94 7.43 -15.56
CA ASN A 226 -5.67 8.83 -15.25
C ASN A 226 -4.73 8.88 -14.04
N LEU A 227 -3.45 8.71 -14.28
CA LEU A 227 -2.41 8.78 -13.27
C LEU A 227 -1.62 10.06 -13.49
N VAL A 228 -1.61 10.91 -12.50
CA VAL A 228 -0.80 12.12 -12.49
C VAL A 228 0.36 11.89 -11.54
N CYS A 229 1.58 11.83 -12.05
CA CYS A 229 2.79 11.71 -11.24
C CYS A 229 3.45 13.08 -11.05
N ARG A 230 3.85 13.37 -9.82
CA ARG A 230 4.68 14.52 -9.44
C ARG A 230 6.00 14.00 -8.89
N LEU A 231 7.11 14.48 -9.38
CA LEU A 231 8.45 14.30 -8.81
C LEU A 231 8.88 15.54 -8.04
#